data_3b2ba77c5c391173c5985c21e2d6fada
#
_entry.id   3b2ba77c5c391173c5985c21e2d6fada
#
_cell.length_a   1.000
_cell.length_b   1.000
_cell.length_c   1.000
_cell.angle_alpha   90.00
_cell.angle_beta   90.00
_cell.angle_gamma   90.00
#
_symmetry.space_group_name_H-M   'P 1'
#
loop_
_entity.id
_entity.type
_entity.pdbx_description
1 polymer ?
#
loop_
_entity_poly.entity_id
_entity_poly.type
_entity_poly.pdbx_seq_one_letter_code
_entity_poly.pdbx_strand_id
1 'polypeptide(L)'
;MFKQEGEKRMPKAKYDHIYKDLKEKIETEFYGYQQMLPSENEFVKEYGCSRNTVRRAIAELTADGYVQPMHGKGVRNIFQPIEQTAFTVGGIESFKESAARNRKKPFTRVLQFAEITADEKIEKRTGFPKGTPLYYIQRLRSLDGMPLILDHNYFLKEQTEGLTPEIAERSVYDYLENERGLTISTSKRTLTVERVTQIDEKYIDLKDYNCMAVITSQTFDDNGIQFEYTQSRHRPDYFMFQDVATRRRGGGSD
;
A
#
# COMPACT_ATOMS: atom_id res chain seq x y z
N MET A 1 45.57 0.70 -22.14
CA MET A 1 45.51 1.15 -20.76
C MET A 1 44.10 1.73 -20.52
N PHE A 2 43.14 0.84 -20.26
CA PHE A 2 41.72 1.20 -20.05
C PHE A 2 41.46 1.23 -18.56
N LYS A 3 41.12 2.42 -18.03
CA LYS A 3 40.68 2.61 -16.66
C LYS A 3 39.26 2.02 -16.55
N GLN A 4 39.11 1.02 -15.68
CA GLN A 4 37.80 0.58 -15.21
C GLN A 4 37.22 1.71 -14.33
N GLU A 5 36.19 2.38 -14.82
CA GLU A 5 35.34 3.22 -14.02
C GLU A 5 34.45 2.32 -13.15
N GLY A 6 34.69 2.37 -11.83
CA GLY A 6 33.88 1.66 -10.85
C GLY A 6 32.45 2.21 -10.87
N GLU A 7 31.48 1.35 -11.14
CA GLU A 7 30.05 1.62 -10.95
C GLU A 7 29.82 2.15 -9.53
N LYS A 8 29.49 3.43 -9.41
CA LYS A 8 28.91 4.01 -8.18
C LYS A 8 27.55 3.37 -7.95
N ARG A 9 27.51 2.28 -7.18
CA ARG A 9 26.25 1.73 -6.64
C ARG A 9 25.48 2.84 -5.94
N MET A 10 24.28 3.13 -6.44
CA MET A 10 23.43 4.22 -5.99
C MET A 10 23.11 4.13 -4.48
N PRO A 11 23.03 5.27 -3.77
CA PRO A 11 22.75 5.32 -2.32
C PRO A 11 21.42 4.68 -1.90
N LYS A 12 20.48 4.49 -2.84
CA LYS A 12 19.16 3.90 -2.64
C LYS A 12 19.22 2.45 -2.16
N ALA A 13 20.19 1.66 -2.61
CA ALA A 13 20.32 0.25 -2.25
C ALA A 13 20.79 0.01 -0.79
N LYS A 14 21.52 0.97 -0.18
CA LYS A 14 22.10 0.76 1.15
C LYS A 14 21.14 1.00 2.30
N TYR A 15 20.32 2.04 2.24
CA TYR A 15 19.32 2.29 3.29
C TYR A 15 18.18 1.26 3.24
N ASP A 16 17.78 0.83 2.05
CA ASP A 16 16.76 -0.21 1.87
C ASP A 16 17.20 -1.55 2.46
N HIS A 17 18.48 -1.91 2.31
CA HIS A 17 19.04 -3.08 2.98
C HIS A 17 18.98 -2.95 4.52
N ILE A 18 19.38 -1.81 5.08
CA ILE A 18 19.33 -1.56 6.52
C ILE A 18 17.88 -1.61 7.03
N TYR A 19 16.96 -0.97 6.30
CA TYR A 19 15.54 -1.02 6.63
C TYR A 19 15.02 -2.45 6.70
N LYS A 20 15.30 -3.28 5.69
CA LYS A 20 14.85 -4.68 5.63
C LYS A 20 15.45 -5.54 6.73
N ASP A 21 16.74 -5.41 6.99
CA ASP A 21 17.44 -6.15 8.03
C ASP A 21 16.94 -5.79 9.44
N LEU A 22 16.78 -4.49 9.72
CA LEU A 22 16.24 -4.04 11.00
C LEU A 22 14.78 -4.43 11.18
N LYS A 23 13.97 -4.36 10.12
CA LYS A 23 12.60 -4.82 10.11
C LYS A 23 12.51 -6.30 10.47
N GLU A 24 13.30 -7.15 9.80
CA GLU A 24 13.37 -8.59 10.08
C GLU A 24 13.82 -8.87 11.52
N LYS A 25 14.85 -8.18 12.00
CA LYS A 25 15.32 -8.30 13.40
C LYS A 25 14.25 -7.93 14.43
N ILE A 26 13.38 -6.96 14.10
CA ILE A 26 12.26 -6.56 14.95
C ILE A 26 11.13 -7.61 14.87
N GLU A 27 10.74 -8.03 13.66
CA GLU A 27 9.67 -9.00 13.44
C GLU A 27 9.98 -10.40 13.99
N THR A 28 11.26 -10.77 14.05
CA THR A 28 11.75 -12.01 14.66
C THR A 28 12.09 -11.89 16.15
N GLU A 29 11.72 -10.77 16.77
CA GLU A 29 11.97 -10.47 18.19
C GLU A 29 13.45 -10.47 18.62
N PHE A 30 14.40 -10.38 17.66
CA PHE A 30 15.80 -10.14 17.99
C PHE A 30 15.98 -8.82 18.78
N TYR A 31 15.22 -7.79 18.39
CA TYR A 31 14.96 -6.61 19.21
C TYR A 31 13.54 -6.73 19.75
N GLY A 32 13.39 -7.08 21.03
CA GLY A 32 12.10 -7.30 21.67
C GLY A 32 11.25 -6.00 21.77
N TYR A 33 9.96 -6.18 22.00
CA TYR A 33 9.04 -5.06 22.22
C TYR A 33 9.51 -4.15 23.37
N GLN A 34 9.45 -2.82 23.17
CA GLN A 34 9.94 -1.80 24.09
C GLN A 34 11.45 -1.78 24.33
N GLN A 35 12.22 -2.62 23.69
CA GLN A 35 13.67 -2.60 23.75
C GLN A 35 14.24 -1.38 23.03
N MET A 36 15.34 -0.85 23.54
CA MET A 36 16.14 0.16 22.86
C MET A 36 16.98 -0.48 21.76
N LEU A 37 16.92 0.08 20.58
CA LEU A 37 17.82 -0.29 19.49
C LEU A 37 19.23 0.24 19.74
N PRO A 38 20.27 -0.36 19.14
CA PRO A 38 21.61 0.20 19.11
C PRO A 38 21.63 1.66 18.64
N SER A 39 22.63 2.41 19.09
CA SER A 39 22.77 3.82 18.70
C SER A 39 23.09 3.98 17.20
N GLU A 40 22.82 5.17 16.65
CA GLU A 40 23.20 5.50 15.26
C GLU A 40 24.69 5.21 14.98
N ASN A 41 25.57 5.42 15.97
CA ASN A 41 27.02 5.18 15.81
C ASN A 41 27.35 3.69 15.73
N GLU A 42 26.65 2.84 16.47
CA GLU A 42 26.82 1.39 16.40
C GLU A 42 26.33 0.87 15.06
N PHE A 43 25.16 1.34 14.57
CA PHE A 43 24.67 0.98 13.23
C PHE A 43 25.58 1.48 12.11
N VAL A 44 26.18 2.68 12.24
CA VAL A 44 27.18 3.18 11.27
C VAL A 44 28.37 2.23 11.16
N LYS A 45 28.84 1.69 12.29
CA LYS A 45 29.93 0.71 12.33
C LYS A 45 29.48 -0.66 11.77
N GLU A 46 28.33 -1.16 12.20
CA GLU A 46 27.77 -2.45 11.79
C GLU A 46 27.57 -2.53 10.28
N TYR A 47 26.89 -1.50 9.71
CA TYR A 47 26.54 -1.48 8.27
C TYR A 47 27.60 -0.80 7.38
N GLY A 48 28.65 -0.24 7.92
CA GLY A 48 29.70 0.44 7.16
C GLY A 48 29.15 1.55 6.27
N CYS A 49 28.26 2.41 6.81
CA CYS A 49 27.55 3.43 6.04
C CYS A 49 27.56 4.81 6.73
N SER A 50 27.01 5.83 6.07
CA SER A 50 26.90 7.17 6.66
C SER A 50 25.76 7.24 7.70
N ARG A 51 25.88 8.20 8.66
CA ARG A 51 24.79 8.49 9.62
C ARG A 51 23.46 8.83 8.91
N ASN A 52 23.53 9.55 7.79
CA ASN A 52 22.33 9.92 7.03
C ASN A 52 21.63 8.69 6.44
N THR A 53 22.38 7.65 6.05
CA THR A 53 21.82 6.38 5.56
C THR A 53 21.08 5.65 6.66
N VAL A 54 21.67 5.57 7.88
CA VAL A 54 21.02 4.98 9.06
C VAL A 54 19.75 5.74 9.43
N ARG A 55 19.84 7.09 9.52
CA ARG A 55 18.69 7.95 9.85
C ARG A 55 17.53 7.79 8.88
N ARG A 56 17.83 7.63 7.59
CA ARG A 56 16.81 7.38 6.58
C ARG A 56 16.12 6.05 6.82
N ALA A 57 16.85 4.98 7.08
CA ALA A 57 16.25 3.68 7.39
C ALA A 57 15.39 3.72 8.67
N ILE A 58 15.86 4.42 9.72
CA ILE A 58 15.10 4.61 10.95
C ILE A 58 13.84 5.47 10.70
N ALA A 59 13.91 6.48 9.84
CA ALA A 59 12.75 7.30 9.49
C ALA A 59 11.66 6.47 8.77
N GLU A 60 12.04 5.60 7.85
CA GLU A 60 11.13 4.64 7.18
C GLU A 60 10.50 3.68 8.21
N LEU A 61 11.32 3.06 9.09
CA LEU A 61 10.82 2.21 10.18
C LEU A 61 9.87 2.95 11.14
N THR A 62 10.10 4.25 11.34
CA THR A 62 9.24 5.11 12.17
C THR A 62 7.91 5.38 11.46
N ALA A 63 7.94 5.67 10.17
CA ALA A 63 6.75 5.88 9.35
C ALA A 63 5.88 4.61 9.30
N ASP A 64 6.51 3.44 9.27
CA ASP A 64 5.83 2.14 9.27
C ASP A 64 5.42 1.65 10.67
N GLY A 65 5.74 2.42 11.74
CA GLY A 65 5.34 2.10 13.11
C GLY A 65 6.15 1.02 13.82
N TYR A 66 7.33 0.67 13.29
CA TYR A 66 8.22 -0.31 13.94
C TYR A 66 8.96 0.28 15.13
N VAL A 67 9.36 1.54 15.02
CA VAL A 67 10.20 2.17 16.03
C VAL A 67 9.75 3.60 16.32
N GLN A 68 10.12 4.09 17.49
CA GLN A 68 9.92 5.48 17.90
C GLN A 68 11.25 6.12 18.32
N PRO A 69 11.74 7.14 17.59
CA PRO A 69 12.85 7.96 18.04
C PRO A 69 12.46 8.76 19.30
N MET A 70 13.37 8.80 20.27
CA MET A 70 13.23 9.59 21.49
C MET A 70 14.37 10.60 21.56
N HIS A 71 14.01 11.88 21.70
CA HIS A 71 15.00 12.96 21.71
C HIS A 71 16.08 12.75 22.80
N GLY A 72 17.34 12.68 22.40
CA GLY A 72 18.49 12.50 23.29
C GLY A 72 18.61 11.11 23.95
N LYS A 73 17.70 10.17 23.68
CA LYS A 73 17.66 8.86 24.34
C LYS A 73 17.81 7.67 23.38
N GLY A 74 17.76 7.89 22.07
CA GLY A 74 17.88 6.83 21.07
C GLY A 74 16.54 6.43 20.43
N VAL A 75 16.44 5.19 19.97
CA VAL A 75 15.30 4.65 19.23
C VAL A 75 14.75 3.43 19.96
N ARG A 76 13.44 3.38 20.17
CA ARG A 76 12.74 2.28 20.86
C ARG A 76 11.91 1.46 19.90
N ASN A 77 11.97 0.15 20.01
CA ASN A 77 11.04 -0.74 19.31
C ASN A 77 9.63 -0.58 19.90
N ILE A 78 8.65 -0.27 19.03
CA ILE A 78 7.22 -0.18 19.39
C ILE A 78 6.36 -1.19 18.60
N PHE A 79 6.99 -2.05 17.83
CA PHE A 79 6.30 -3.05 17.02
C PHE A 79 5.79 -4.19 17.90
N GLN A 80 4.52 -4.52 17.71
CA GLN A 80 3.92 -5.76 18.20
C GLN A 80 3.31 -6.51 17.02
N PRO A 81 3.61 -7.80 16.88
CA PRO A 81 2.95 -8.60 15.86
C PRO A 81 1.44 -8.62 16.13
N ILE A 82 0.66 -8.35 15.11
CA ILE A 82 -0.80 -8.48 15.17
C ILE A 82 -1.14 -9.94 14.91
N GLU A 83 -1.97 -10.54 15.75
CA GLU A 83 -2.55 -11.86 15.46
C GLU A 83 -3.31 -11.78 14.15
N GLN A 84 -2.80 -12.50 13.13
CA GLN A 84 -3.26 -12.38 11.74
C GLN A 84 -4.53 -13.21 11.49
N THR A 85 -5.64 -12.82 12.07
CA THR A 85 -6.95 -13.34 11.66
C THR A 85 -7.56 -12.55 10.50
N ALA A 86 -7.17 -11.30 10.32
CA ALA A 86 -7.70 -10.39 9.31
C ALA A 86 -6.65 -10.00 8.27
N PHE A 87 -7.13 -9.57 7.09
CA PHE A 87 -6.30 -9.02 6.02
C PHE A 87 -6.00 -7.55 6.32
N THR A 88 -4.74 -7.25 6.65
CA THR A 88 -4.31 -5.89 6.97
C THR A 88 -4.08 -5.10 5.69
N VAL A 89 -4.73 -3.95 5.56
CA VAL A 89 -4.49 -2.99 4.48
C VAL A 89 -3.43 -1.99 4.94
N GLY A 90 -2.35 -1.88 4.19
CA GLY A 90 -1.19 -1.04 4.52
C GLY A 90 -0.96 0.09 3.53
N GLY A 91 0.29 0.31 3.12
CA GLY A 91 0.73 1.32 2.17
C GLY A 91 0.06 1.27 0.79
N ILE A 92 0.62 1.94 -0.22
CA ILE A 92 0.17 1.77 -1.61
C ILE A 92 0.75 0.45 -2.11
N GLU A 93 -0.09 -0.56 -2.18
CA GLU A 93 0.29 -1.92 -2.57
C GLU A 93 -0.73 -2.47 -3.56
N SER A 94 -0.26 -3.27 -4.50
CA SER A 94 -1.15 -4.13 -5.28
C SER A 94 -1.79 -5.20 -4.39
N PHE A 95 -2.92 -5.76 -4.80
CA PHE A 95 -3.55 -6.86 -4.07
C PHE A 95 -2.61 -8.06 -3.88
N LYS A 96 -1.75 -8.33 -4.88
CA LYS A 96 -0.76 -9.41 -4.83
C LYS A 96 0.30 -9.17 -3.76
N GLU A 97 0.83 -7.94 -3.67
CA GLU A 97 1.81 -7.55 -2.65
C GLU A 97 1.19 -7.58 -1.25
N SER A 98 -0.01 -7.01 -1.11
CA SER A 98 -0.76 -7.04 0.15
C SER A 98 -1.07 -8.47 0.60
N ALA A 99 -1.47 -9.36 -0.31
CA ALA A 99 -1.71 -10.76 0.01
C ALA A 99 -0.42 -11.49 0.42
N ALA A 100 0.70 -11.23 -0.27
CA ALA A 100 2.00 -11.81 0.08
C ALA A 100 2.45 -11.36 1.47
N ARG A 101 2.31 -10.05 1.80
CA ARG A 101 2.60 -9.52 3.14
C ARG A 101 1.73 -10.17 4.22
N ASN A 102 0.46 -10.45 3.91
CA ASN A 102 -0.47 -11.14 4.81
C ASN A 102 -0.35 -12.69 4.75
N ARG A 103 0.63 -13.25 4.02
CA ARG A 103 0.84 -14.71 3.85
C ARG A 103 -0.40 -15.44 3.34
N LYS A 104 -1.14 -14.79 2.42
CA LYS A 104 -2.36 -15.30 1.80
C LYS A 104 -2.15 -15.59 0.31
N LYS A 105 -2.91 -16.53 -0.24
CA LYS A 105 -2.90 -16.83 -1.69
C LYS A 105 -3.97 -15.99 -2.38
N PRO A 106 -3.58 -14.99 -3.22
CA PRO A 106 -4.54 -14.15 -3.92
C PRO A 106 -5.06 -14.84 -5.17
N PHE A 107 -6.32 -14.60 -5.46
CA PHE A 107 -6.94 -14.89 -6.75
C PHE A 107 -7.86 -13.74 -7.13
N THR A 108 -7.82 -13.30 -8.38
CA THR A 108 -8.66 -12.24 -8.91
C THR A 108 -9.43 -12.74 -10.11
N ARG A 109 -10.73 -12.49 -10.13
CA ARG A 109 -11.61 -12.71 -11.29
C ARG A 109 -12.21 -11.38 -11.72
N VAL A 110 -12.06 -11.04 -12.98
CA VAL A 110 -12.74 -9.90 -13.59
C VAL A 110 -14.21 -10.29 -13.83
N LEU A 111 -15.12 -9.54 -13.23
CA LEU A 111 -16.57 -9.71 -13.39
C LEU A 111 -17.09 -8.85 -14.53
N GLN A 112 -16.51 -7.68 -14.72
CA GLN A 112 -16.84 -6.73 -15.77
C GLN A 112 -15.61 -5.96 -16.18
N PHE A 113 -15.44 -5.74 -17.47
CA PHE A 113 -14.45 -4.83 -18.06
C PHE A 113 -15.15 -4.03 -19.16
N ALA A 114 -15.11 -2.71 -19.07
CA ALA A 114 -15.77 -1.84 -20.04
C ALA A 114 -14.98 -0.55 -20.26
N GLU A 115 -14.94 -0.10 -21.50
CA GLU A 115 -14.56 1.27 -21.82
C GLU A 115 -15.78 2.17 -21.65
N ILE A 116 -15.63 3.23 -20.89
CA ILE A 116 -16.72 4.17 -20.59
C ILE A 116 -16.22 5.61 -20.71
N THR A 117 -17.15 6.52 -20.81
CA THR A 117 -16.89 7.96 -20.70
C THR A 117 -17.50 8.47 -19.39
N ALA A 118 -16.76 9.25 -18.62
CA ALA A 118 -17.26 9.82 -17.37
C ALA A 118 -18.48 10.73 -17.63
N ASP A 119 -19.58 10.44 -16.97
CA ASP A 119 -20.74 11.31 -16.86
C ASP A 119 -20.66 12.15 -15.57
N GLU A 120 -21.64 12.99 -15.30
CA GLU A 120 -21.71 13.84 -14.10
C GLU A 120 -21.72 13.01 -12.78
N LYS A 121 -22.27 11.79 -12.84
CA LYS A 121 -22.35 10.91 -11.68
C LYS A 121 -20.99 10.29 -11.37
N ILE A 122 -20.25 9.89 -12.42
CA ILE A 122 -18.89 9.37 -12.32
C ILE A 122 -17.96 10.50 -11.87
N GLU A 123 -18.05 11.70 -12.47
CA GLU A 123 -17.25 12.87 -12.05
C GLU A 123 -17.43 13.16 -10.55
N LYS A 124 -18.67 13.24 -10.07
CA LYS A 124 -18.96 13.48 -8.65
C LYS A 124 -18.42 12.39 -7.72
N ARG A 125 -18.41 11.15 -8.20
CA ARG A 125 -17.93 9.99 -7.41
C ARG A 125 -16.42 9.89 -7.41
N THR A 126 -15.79 10.07 -8.56
CA THR A 126 -14.38 9.68 -8.79
C THR A 126 -13.43 10.85 -8.85
N GLY A 127 -13.91 12.04 -9.16
CA GLY A 127 -13.11 13.22 -9.44
C GLY A 127 -12.61 13.31 -10.89
N PHE A 128 -12.83 12.29 -11.74
CA PHE A 128 -12.54 12.40 -13.17
C PHE A 128 -13.55 13.30 -13.86
N PRO A 129 -13.13 14.37 -14.58
CA PRO A 129 -14.05 15.30 -15.24
C PRO A 129 -14.99 14.61 -16.21
N LYS A 130 -16.21 15.15 -16.37
CA LYS A 130 -17.16 14.69 -17.38
C LYS A 130 -16.51 14.70 -18.77
N GLY A 131 -16.72 13.62 -19.52
CA GLY A 131 -16.13 13.43 -20.85
C GLY A 131 -14.80 12.67 -20.84
N THR A 132 -14.21 12.40 -19.68
CA THR A 132 -12.96 11.65 -19.56
C THR A 132 -13.14 10.19 -19.97
N PRO A 133 -12.32 9.64 -20.92
CA PRO A 133 -12.32 8.23 -21.24
C PRO A 133 -11.72 7.40 -20.10
N LEU A 134 -12.42 6.36 -19.67
CA LEU A 134 -12.04 5.50 -18.55
C LEU A 134 -12.20 4.02 -18.91
N TYR A 135 -11.39 3.17 -18.30
CA TYR A 135 -11.72 1.75 -18.09
C TYR A 135 -12.48 1.61 -16.77
N TYR A 136 -13.66 0.99 -16.80
CA TYR A 136 -14.37 0.51 -15.62
C TYR A 136 -14.14 -0.97 -15.48
N ILE A 137 -13.65 -1.38 -14.30
CA ILE A 137 -13.37 -2.80 -14.03
C ILE A 137 -14.00 -3.18 -12.69
N GLN A 138 -14.79 -4.24 -12.70
CA GLN A 138 -15.28 -4.88 -11.49
C GLN A 138 -14.52 -6.18 -11.26
N ARG A 139 -13.91 -6.34 -10.09
CA ARG A 139 -13.08 -7.50 -9.75
C ARG A 139 -13.53 -8.14 -8.45
N LEU A 140 -13.66 -9.46 -8.47
CA LEU A 140 -13.83 -10.26 -7.26
C LEU A 140 -12.47 -10.78 -6.83
N ARG A 141 -12.09 -10.45 -5.60
CA ARG A 141 -10.82 -10.84 -5.02
C ARG A 141 -11.04 -11.91 -3.96
N SER A 142 -10.31 -12.99 -4.09
CA SER A 142 -10.33 -14.12 -3.17
C SER A 142 -8.99 -14.27 -2.47
N LEU A 143 -9.01 -14.65 -1.20
CA LEU A 143 -7.84 -15.02 -0.42
C LEU A 143 -8.03 -16.46 0.06
N ASP A 144 -7.03 -17.31 -0.15
CA ASP A 144 -7.08 -18.74 0.20
C ASP A 144 -8.35 -19.44 -0.32
N GLY A 145 -8.81 -19.06 -1.52
CA GLY A 145 -10.00 -19.62 -2.17
C GLY A 145 -11.33 -18.99 -1.75
N MET A 146 -11.36 -18.11 -0.75
CA MET A 146 -12.59 -17.42 -0.30
C MET A 146 -12.75 -16.06 -0.96
N PRO A 147 -13.88 -15.78 -1.65
CA PRO A 147 -14.23 -14.46 -2.12
C PRO A 147 -14.50 -13.51 -0.94
N LEU A 148 -13.74 -12.43 -0.83
CA LEU A 148 -13.76 -11.54 0.34
C LEU A 148 -13.86 -10.06 0.01
N ILE A 149 -13.48 -9.69 -1.22
CA ILE A 149 -13.38 -8.29 -1.62
C ILE A 149 -14.01 -8.10 -2.99
N LEU A 150 -14.83 -7.08 -3.13
CA LEU A 150 -15.38 -6.64 -4.41
C LEU A 150 -14.83 -5.24 -4.73
N ASP A 151 -14.04 -5.15 -5.80
CA ASP A 151 -13.48 -3.88 -6.26
C ASP A 151 -14.30 -3.31 -7.42
N HIS A 152 -14.50 -1.99 -7.37
CA HIS A 152 -14.97 -1.15 -8.48
C HIS A 152 -13.85 -0.17 -8.82
N ASN A 153 -13.20 -0.36 -9.95
CA ASN A 153 -12.07 0.45 -10.36
C ASN A 153 -12.44 1.30 -11.58
N TYR A 154 -11.98 2.53 -11.58
CA TYR A 154 -12.01 3.45 -12.71
C TYR A 154 -10.58 3.87 -12.99
N PHE A 155 -10.06 3.53 -14.16
CA PHE A 155 -8.71 3.88 -14.59
C PHE A 155 -8.76 4.89 -15.72
N LEU A 156 -7.94 5.94 -15.64
CA LEU A 156 -7.77 6.91 -16.72
C LEU A 156 -7.17 6.20 -17.93
N LYS A 157 -7.94 6.13 -19.03
CA LYS A 157 -7.56 5.34 -20.21
C LYS A 157 -6.23 5.78 -20.80
N GLU A 158 -5.93 7.07 -20.84
CA GLU A 158 -4.67 7.62 -21.33
C GLU A 158 -3.45 7.10 -20.57
N GLN A 159 -3.52 7.02 -19.24
CA GLN A 159 -2.41 6.53 -18.39
C GLN A 159 -2.31 5.00 -18.37
N THR A 160 -3.39 4.30 -18.68
CA THR A 160 -3.50 2.85 -18.57
C THR A 160 -3.78 2.16 -19.91
N GLU A 161 -3.39 2.80 -21.02
CA GLU A 161 -3.55 2.27 -22.37
C GLU A 161 -3.01 0.84 -22.49
N GLY A 162 -3.75 -0.04 -23.19
CA GLY A 162 -3.40 -1.45 -23.34
C GLY A 162 -3.83 -2.36 -22.20
N LEU A 163 -4.52 -1.80 -21.17
CA LEU A 163 -5.09 -2.62 -20.10
C LEU A 163 -6.15 -3.58 -20.65
N THR A 164 -6.04 -4.84 -20.28
CA THR A 164 -6.97 -5.92 -20.68
C THR A 164 -7.54 -6.64 -19.45
N PRO A 165 -8.62 -7.43 -19.62
CA PRO A 165 -9.12 -8.28 -18.54
C PRO A 165 -8.05 -9.20 -17.94
N GLU A 166 -7.20 -9.81 -18.75
CA GLU A 166 -6.15 -10.74 -18.33
C GLU A 166 -5.07 -10.03 -17.49
N ILE A 167 -4.71 -8.79 -17.86
CA ILE A 167 -3.80 -7.95 -17.05
C ILE A 167 -4.48 -7.61 -15.72
N ALA A 168 -5.76 -7.24 -15.75
CA ALA A 168 -6.52 -6.88 -14.55
C ALA A 168 -6.72 -8.06 -13.58
N GLU A 169 -6.71 -9.30 -14.07
CA GLU A 169 -6.71 -10.52 -13.23
C GLU A 169 -5.35 -10.79 -12.60
N ARG A 170 -4.26 -10.43 -13.25
CA ARG A 170 -2.90 -10.60 -12.70
C ARG A 170 -2.52 -9.48 -11.73
N SER A 171 -2.15 -8.33 -12.25
CA SER A 171 -1.84 -7.13 -11.46
C SER A 171 -1.79 -5.89 -12.35
N VAL A 172 -2.70 -4.95 -12.12
CA VAL A 172 -2.70 -3.67 -12.83
C VAL A 172 -1.46 -2.85 -12.47
N TYR A 173 -1.08 -2.79 -11.19
CA TYR A 173 0.08 -2.01 -10.75
C TYR A 173 1.39 -2.54 -11.34
N ASP A 174 1.57 -3.86 -11.34
CA ASP A 174 2.74 -4.48 -11.97
C ASP A 174 2.86 -4.13 -13.47
N TYR A 175 1.73 -4.16 -14.19
CA TYR A 175 1.66 -3.72 -15.58
C TYR A 175 2.02 -2.23 -15.73
N LEU A 176 1.44 -1.36 -14.92
CA LEU A 176 1.66 0.09 -15.02
C LEU A 176 3.11 0.47 -14.71
N GLU A 177 3.71 -0.13 -13.68
CA GLU A 177 5.08 0.18 -13.27
C GLU A 177 6.12 -0.44 -14.19
N ASN A 178 5.99 -1.74 -14.53
CA ASN A 178 7.03 -2.48 -15.24
C ASN A 178 6.89 -2.42 -16.77
N GLU A 179 5.67 -2.31 -17.31
CA GLU A 179 5.45 -2.30 -18.76
C GLU A 179 5.16 -0.89 -19.30
N ARG A 180 4.50 -0.03 -18.51
CA ARG A 180 4.17 1.33 -18.91
C ARG A 180 5.13 2.41 -18.36
N GLY A 181 5.96 2.05 -17.35
CA GLY A 181 6.90 2.97 -16.72
C GLY A 181 6.23 4.07 -15.88
N LEU A 182 4.96 3.87 -15.49
CA LEU A 182 4.24 4.81 -14.63
C LEU A 182 4.76 4.66 -13.19
N THR A 183 5.04 5.77 -12.53
CA THR A 183 5.45 5.78 -11.12
C THR A 183 4.25 6.08 -10.23
N ILE A 184 3.79 5.10 -9.46
CA ILE A 184 2.70 5.27 -8.50
C ILE A 184 3.24 6.01 -7.28
N SER A 185 2.67 7.17 -6.92
CA SER A 185 3.24 8.06 -5.91
C SER A 185 2.36 8.27 -4.69
N THR A 186 1.11 8.67 -4.87
CA THR A 186 0.24 9.08 -3.76
C THR A 186 -1.13 8.45 -3.89
N SER A 187 -1.70 8.01 -2.77
CA SER A 187 -3.08 7.56 -2.69
C SER A 187 -3.82 8.25 -1.54
N LYS A 188 -4.89 8.96 -1.87
CA LYS A 188 -5.84 9.50 -0.89
C LYS A 188 -6.90 8.46 -0.61
N ARG A 189 -7.05 8.08 0.66
CA ARG A 189 -8.00 7.03 1.06
C ARG A 189 -9.04 7.54 2.03
N THR A 190 -10.25 7.01 1.87
CA THR A 190 -11.34 7.18 2.83
C THR A 190 -11.86 5.80 3.22
N LEU A 191 -11.94 5.54 4.51
CA LEU A 191 -12.51 4.33 5.06
C LEU A 191 -13.92 4.63 5.59
N THR A 192 -14.89 3.85 5.13
CA THR A 192 -16.29 3.92 5.57
C THR A 192 -16.84 2.52 5.88
N VAL A 193 -17.95 2.49 6.58
CA VAL A 193 -18.78 1.28 6.72
C VAL A 193 -20.08 1.54 5.98
N GLU A 194 -20.40 0.70 5.01
CA GLU A 194 -21.57 0.84 4.16
C GLU A 194 -22.46 -0.40 4.25
N ARG A 195 -23.75 -0.23 4.01
CA ARG A 195 -24.65 -1.39 3.90
C ARG A 195 -24.24 -2.27 2.73
N VAL A 196 -24.50 -3.55 2.85
CA VAL A 196 -24.36 -4.51 1.74
C VAL A 196 -25.24 -4.12 0.58
N THR A 197 -24.78 -4.43 -0.62
CA THR A 197 -25.53 -4.25 -1.87
C THR A 197 -25.87 -5.62 -2.46
N GLN A 198 -26.82 -5.69 -3.36
CA GLN A 198 -27.19 -6.94 -4.06
C GLN A 198 -26.00 -7.60 -4.77
N ILE A 199 -25.02 -6.80 -5.20
CA ILE A 199 -23.84 -7.33 -5.87
C ILE A 199 -22.84 -7.93 -4.87
N ASP A 200 -22.72 -7.36 -3.67
CA ASP A 200 -21.94 -7.96 -2.58
C ASP A 200 -22.51 -9.33 -2.22
N GLU A 201 -23.83 -9.41 -1.98
CA GLU A 201 -24.57 -10.66 -1.66
C GLU A 201 -24.45 -11.71 -2.76
N LYS A 202 -24.40 -11.29 -4.03
CA LYS A 202 -24.27 -12.20 -5.17
C LYS A 202 -22.93 -12.92 -5.23
N TYR A 203 -21.85 -12.27 -4.82
CA TYR A 203 -20.50 -12.76 -5.06
C TYR A 203 -19.70 -13.10 -3.80
N ILE A 204 -20.14 -12.62 -2.63
CA ILE A 204 -19.46 -12.84 -1.35
C ILE A 204 -20.42 -13.51 -0.38
N ASP A 205 -19.98 -14.61 0.23
CA ASP A 205 -20.70 -15.19 1.37
C ASP A 205 -20.55 -14.26 2.57
N LEU A 206 -21.57 -13.47 2.85
CA LEU A 206 -21.57 -12.44 3.88
C LEU A 206 -21.84 -12.99 5.28
N LYS A 207 -22.19 -14.27 5.42
CA LYS A 207 -22.63 -14.82 6.72
C LYS A 207 -23.75 -13.95 7.31
N ASP A 208 -23.58 -13.49 8.55
CA ASP A 208 -24.54 -12.62 9.26
C ASP A 208 -24.25 -11.13 9.12
N TYR A 209 -23.25 -10.73 8.28
CA TYR A 209 -22.90 -9.33 8.10
C TYR A 209 -23.88 -8.62 7.15
N ASN A 210 -24.39 -7.48 7.59
CA ASN A 210 -25.25 -6.59 6.80
C ASN A 210 -24.53 -5.32 6.32
N CYS A 211 -23.20 -5.26 6.50
CA CYS A 211 -22.35 -4.14 6.10
C CYS A 211 -21.02 -4.64 5.54
N MET A 212 -20.35 -3.75 4.81
CA MET A 212 -19.00 -3.92 4.28
C MET A 212 -18.09 -2.83 4.83
N ALA A 213 -16.83 -3.18 5.11
CA ALA A 213 -15.78 -2.18 5.27
C ALA A 213 -15.36 -1.72 3.86
N VAL A 214 -15.43 -0.43 3.61
CA VAL A 214 -15.23 0.12 2.27
C VAL A 214 -14.06 1.09 2.27
N ILE A 215 -13.06 0.83 1.42
CA ILE A 215 -11.97 1.75 1.16
C ILE A 215 -12.20 2.39 -0.21
N THR A 216 -12.31 3.70 -0.23
CA THR A 216 -12.27 4.50 -1.44
C THR A 216 -10.90 5.14 -1.60
N SER A 217 -10.27 4.96 -2.75
CA SER A 217 -8.93 5.46 -3.05
C SER A 217 -8.94 6.30 -4.32
N GLN A 218 -8.25 7.45 -4.29
CA GLN A 218 -7.83 8.21 -5.47
C GLN A 218 -6.31 8.11 -5.54
N THR A 219 -5.77 7.53 -6.62
CA THR A 219 -4.34 7.28 -6.76
C THR A 219 -3.76 8.14 -7.87
N PHE A 220 -2.59 8.69 -7.61
CA PHE A 220 -1.88 9.66 -8.45
C PHE A 220 -0.49 9.17 -8.79
N ASP A 221 -0.02 9.52 -9.98
CA ASP A 221 1.36 9.31 -10.40
C ASP A 221 2.32 10.35 -9.77
N ASP A 222 3.60 10.30 -10.12
CA ASP A 222 4.63 11.25 -9.66
C ASP A 222 4.50 12.65 -10.25
N ASN A 223 3.67 12.83 -11.29
CA ASN A 223 3.30 14.15 -11.84
C ASN A 223 2.04 14.72 -11.19
N GLY A 224 1.43 13.99 -10.25
CA GLY A 224 0.19 14.38 -9.59
C GLY A 224 -1.06 14.16 -10.44
N ILE A 225 -0.99 13.36 -11.52
CA ILE A 225 -2.13 13.00 -12.35
C ILE A 225 -2.89 11.85 -11.68
N GLN A 226 -4.18 12.06 -11.44
CA GLN A 226 -5.05 10.97 -10.98
C GLN A 226 -5.23 9.96 -12.12
N PHE A 227 -4.76 8.74 -11.92
CA PHE A 227 -4.93 7.67 -12.91
C PHE A 227 -5.89 6.58 -12.47
N GLU A 228 -6.22 6.51 -11.17
CA GLU A 228 -7.11 5.50 -10.62
C GLU A 228 -8.06 6.09 -9.58
N TYR A 229 -9.30 5.62 -9.62
CA TYR A 229 -10.24 5.64 -8.51
C TYR A 229 -10.71 4.22 -8.23
N THR A 230 -10.61 3.79 -6.98
CA THR A 230 -11.05 2.45 -6.55
C THR A 230 -11.99 2.55 -5.36
N GLN A 231 -13.06 1.76 -5.39
CA GLN A 231 -13.86 1.43 -4.22
C GLN A 231 -13.71 -0.06 -3.96
N SER A 232 -13.02 -0.42 -2.87
CA SER A 232 -12.82 -1.80 -2.42
C SER A 232 -13.76 -2.08 -1.26
N ARG A 233 -14.65 -3.05 -1.44
CA ARG A 233 -15.66 -3.46 -0.48
C ARG A 233 -15.26 -4.79 0.14
N HIS A 234 -14.91 -4.76 1.42
CA HIS A 234 -14.33 -5.90 2.15
C HIS A 234 -15.37 -6.51 3.10
N ARG A 235 -15.40 -7.84 3.18
CA ARG A 235 -16.13 -8.52 4.24
C ARG A 235 -15.50 -8.21 5.61
N PRO A 236 -16.30 -7.80 6.62
CA PRO A 236 -15.77 -7.22 7.85
C PRO A 236 -14.83 -8.11 8.67
N ASP A 237 -15.09 -9.42 8.72
CA ASP A 237 -14.30 -10.39 9.49
C ASP A 237 -12.89 -10.66 8.92
N TYR A 238 -12.64 -10.20 7.68
CA TYR A 238 -11.34 -10.31 7.00
C TYR A 238 -10.74 -8.95 6.68
N PHE A 239 -11.13 -7.91 7.41
CA PHE A 239 -10.66 -6.56 7.17
C PHE A 239 -10.01 -5.97 8.42
N MET A 240 -8.80 -5.48 8.26
CA MET A 240 -8.12 -4.67 9.26
C MET A 240 -7.42 -3.51 8.55
N PHE A 241 -7.62 -2.31 9.05
CA PHE A 241 -6.87 -1.13 8.63
C PHE A 241 -5.99 -0.67 9.78
N GLN A 242 -4.69 -0.54 9.51
CA GLN A 242 -3.73 -0.05 10.49
C GLN A 242 -3.07 1.21 9.96
N ASP A 243 -3.00 2.23 10.80
CA ASP A 243 -2.33 3.50 10.51
C ASP A 243 -1.42 3.89 11.67
N VAL A 244 -0.37 4.66 11.37
CA VAL A 244 0.57 5.19 12.36
C VAL A 244 0.39 6.70 12.46
N ALA A 245 -0.36 7.15 13.47
CA ALA A 245 -0.59 8.55 13.71
C ALA A 245 0.50 9.16 14.62
N THR A 246 1.13 10.23 14.18
CA THR A 246 2.08 11.00 15.01
C THR A 246 1.51 12.34 15.43
N ARG A 247 1.61 12.65 16.73
CA ARG A 247 1.18 13.97 17.23
C ARG A 247 2.23 15.03 16.89
N ARG A 248 1.91 15.95 16.01
CA ARG A 248 2.69 17.17 15.84
C ARG A 248 2.43 18.07 17.03
N ARG A 249 3.44 18.35 17.87
CA ARG A 249 3.35 19.45 18.82
C ARG A 249 3.34 20.72 17.98
N GLY A 250 2.24 21.47 18.05
CA GLY A 250 2.22 22.81 17.46
C GLY A 250 3.40 23.59 18.04
N GLY A 251 4.25 24.15 17.19
CA GLY A 251 5.26 25.10 17.64
C GLY A 251 4.51 26.25 18.31
N GLY A 252 4.58 26.32 19.63
CA GLY A 252 4.22 27.53 20.34
C GLY A 252 5.18 28.61 19.84
N SER A 253 4.66 29.59 19.12
CA SER A 253 5.30 30.88 18.95
C SER A 253 5.25 31.56 20.31
N ASP A 254 6.35 31.54 21.04
CA ASP A 254 6.67 32.57 22.04
C ASP A 254 7.24 33.80 21.32
#